data_9d3402068fe2f276ba369669e46c0484
#
_entry.id   9d3402068fe2f276ba369669e46c0484
#
_cell.length_a   1.000
_cell.length_b   1.000
_cell.length_c   1.000
_cell.angle_alpha   90.00
_cell.angle_beta   90.00
_cell.angle_gamma   90.00
#
_symmetry.space_group_name_H-M   'P 1'
#
loop_
_entity.id
_entity.type
_entity.pdbx_description
1 polymer ?
#
loop_
_entity_poly.entity_id
_entity_poly.type
_entity_poly.pdbx_seq_one_letter_code
_entity_poly.pdbx_strand_id
1 'polypeptide(L)'
;MRYLSGGLTALALAHPLTAQLPPLDSLQRASVVAGYHAAFLCSAVFVAGRDPASVAREELSPELLDSPGDTGRLVRPLRTGIDREARRTFAVPRYPDDPFFRGEPRLAVFREGRGCTLLPPGTSAAAAAAKLPPVPRWSAPDGSNRPWPDGDRLPSTPLPPEVDSQRLAAVVASAFAGPAASHHTLGVVVLYRGRLVAERYAKGWGVYTQYRTWSTAKSIANALIGVLVGRGMLDVHVPAPIPEWRNPLDPRGAITLDHLLRMSSGLQSSGSQTPLGYWGGIDIAADAASAPLERAPGTRWKYSNYDTILLLRAARVVLGDEAYAAFPREALLDRIGMYHTFPETDPFGNYILSSQVYSTPRDLARFGLLFLNDGVWNGERILPEGWVAYSTRQAPTQDPRSRSDGWGYGAQWWLLGTDSYTSAGRRGQFTTVVPSRGVVVVRTGLDPEPSRWDQSGFVARVLETIRR
;
A
#
# COMPACT_ATOMS: atom_id res chain seq x y z
N MET A 1 34.97 20.25 66.88
CA MET A 1 34.91 20.42 65.43
C MET A 1 34.64 19.04 64.82
N ARG A 2 33.40 18.79 64.42
CA ARG A 2 33.02 17.54 63.76
C ARG A 2 32.58 17.86 62.32
N TYR A 3 33.31 17.36 61.38
CA TYR A 3 32.96 17.49 59.96
C TYR A 3 31.85 16.47 59.58
N LEU A 4 30.74 16.97 59.10
CA LEU A 4 29.68 16.17 58.44
C LEU A 4 30.02 16.03 56.97
N SER A 5 30.31 14.83 56.52
CA SER A 5 30.44 14.47 55.10
C SER A 5 29.04 14.17 54.53
N GLY A 6 28.56 15.07 53.68
CA GLY A 6 27.34 14.85 52.90
C GLY A 6 27.61 13.94 51.70
N GLY A 7 27.03 12.77 51.71
CA GLY A 7 27.05 11.87 50.56
C GLY A 7 26.06 12.34 49.50
N LEU A 8 26.51 12.65 48.29
CA LEU A 8 25.67 12.82 47.09
C LEU A 8 25.23 11.44 46.60
N THR A 9 23.96 11.16 46.77
CA THR A 9 23.33 10.00 46.15
C THR A 9 23.05 10.34 44.66
N ALA A 10 23.81 9.73 43.77
CA ALA A 10 23.56 9.84 42.34
C ALA A 10 22.23 9.09 42.00
N LEU A 11 21.20 9.83 41.61
CA LEU A 11 20.02 9.25 40.97
C LEU A 11 20.45 8.69 39.60
N ALA A 12 20.56 7.38 39.51
CA ALA A 12 20.66 6.68 38.26
C ALA A 12 19.33 6.89 37.47
N LEU A 13 19.38 7.71 36.42
CA LEU A 13 18.31 7.82 35.46
C LEU A 13 18.13 6.45 34.79
N ALA A 14 17.12 5.72 35.23
CA ALA A 14 16.68 4.49 34.57
C ALA A 14 16.29 4.84 33.12
N HIS A 15 17.08 4.40 32.17
CA HIS A 15 16.69 4.40 30.76
C HIS A 15 15.41 3.56 30.64
N PRO A 16 14.36 4.05 29.96
CA PRO A 16 13.20 3.23 29.73
C PRO A 16 13.65 2.02 28.91
N LEU A 17 13.52 0.83 29.47
CA LEU A 17 13.61 -0.42 28.73
C LEU A 17 12.56 -0.33 27.63
N THR A 18 12.99 -0.12 26.39
CA THR A 18 12.13 -0.26 25.21
C THR A 18 11.71 -1.73 25.17
N ALA A 19 10.51 -2.01 25.63
CA ALA A 19 9.94 -3.36 25.55
C ALA A 19 9.83 -3.71 24.05
N GLN A 20 10.74 -4.53 23.55
CA GLN A 20 10.61 -5.10 22.21
C GLN A 20 9.46 -6.10 22.28
N LEU A 21 8.51 -5.98 21.35
CA LEU A 21 7.46 -6.96 21.22
C LEU A 21 8.08 -8.33 20.88
N PRO A 22 7.64 -9.41 21.54
CA PRO A 22 8.22 -10.72 21.31
C PRO A 22 8.07 -11.15 19.83
N PRO A 23 9.03 -11.87 19.28
CA PRO A 23 8.89 -12.46 17.96
C PRO A 23 7.71 -13.43 17.93
N LEU A 24 7.07 -13.57 16.76
CA LEU A 24 6.01 -14.57 16.57
C LEU A 24 6.54 -15.96 16.92
N ASP A 25 5.76 -16.73 17.66
CA ASP A 25 6.06 -18.14 17.91
C ASP A 25 5.86 -19.01 16.64
N SER A 26 6.22 -20.29 16.70
CA SER A 26 6.14 -21.18 15.53
C SER A 26 4.71 -21.39 15.04
N LEU A 27 3.72 -21.42 15.95
CA LEU A 27 2.31 -21.58 15.60
C LEU A 27 1.75 -20.32 14.94
N GLN A 28 2.07 -19.16 15.48
CA GLN A 28 1.68 -17.88 14.90
C GLN A 28 2.30 -17.71 13.50
N ARG A 29 3.58 -18.05 13.33
CA ARG A 29 4.25 -18.00 12.01
C ARG A 29 3.57 -18.90 11.00
N ALA A 30 3.32 -20.16 11.33
CA ALA A 30 2.64 -21.10 10.45
C ALA A 30 1.23 -20.61 10.07
N SER A 31 0.48 -20.05 11.01
CA SER A 31 -0.84 -19.47 10.79
C SER A 31 -0.77 -18.24 9.87
N VAL A 32 0.20 -17.35 10.07
CA VAL A 32 0.42 -16.15 9.23
C VAL A 32 0.76 -16.53 7.80
N VAL A 33 1.62 -17.56 7.59
CA VAL A 33 1.94 -18.04 6.23
C VAL A 33 0.74 -18.62 5.52
N ALA A 34 -0.04 -19.44 6.21
CA ALA A 34 -1.28 -19.96 5.65
C ALA A 34 -2.26 -18.82 5.34
N GLY A 35 -2.35 -17.81 6.22
CA GLY A 35 -3.14 -16.60 5.97
C GLY A 35 -2.68 -15.84 4.72
N TYR A 36 -1.36 -15.67 4.54
CA TYR A 36 -0.78 -15.09 3.33
C TYR A 36 -1.21 -15.85 2.08
N HIS A 37 -1.04 -17.18 2.06
CA HIS A 37 -1.44 -18.02 0.93
C HIS A 37 -2.95 -17.91 0.63
N ALA A 38 -3.80 -17.99 1.66
CA ALA A 38 -5.24 -17.87 1.48
C ALA A 38 -5.62 -16.50 0.90
N ALA A 39 -5.14 -15.40 1.50
CA ALA A 39 -5.47 -14.05 1.06
C ALA A 39 -4.97 -13.77 -0.36
N PHE A 40 -3.70 -14.11 -0.66
CA PHE A 40 -3.14 -13.90 -1.99
C PHE A 40 -3.86 -14.67 -3.08
N LEU A 41 -4.11 -15.97 -2.83
CA LEU A 41 -4.82 -16.81 -3.80
C LEU A 41 -6.25 -16.28 -4.05
N CYS A 42 -6.93 -15.82 -2.99
CA CYS A 42 -8.26 -15.23 -3.11
C CYS A 42 -8.24 -13.99 -4.03
N SER A 43 -7.38 -13.02 -3.73
CA SER A 43 -7.34 -11.77 -4.48
C SER A 43 -6.84 -11.98 -5.91
N ALA A 44 -5.82 -12.81 -6.11
CA ALA A 44 -5.32 -13.10 -7.45
C ALA A 44 -6.36 -13.79 -8.34
N VAL A 45 -7.16 -14.71 -7.76
CA VAL A 45 -8.17 -15.46 -8.52
C VAL A 45 -9.47 -14.69 -8.70
N PHE A 46 -10.01 -14.11 -7.62
CA PHE A 46 -11.35 -13.51 -7.64
C PHE A 46 -11.36 -12.02 -7.94
N VAL A 47 -10.28 -11.29 -7.66
CA VAL A 47 -10.13 -9.88 -8.04
C VAL A 47 -9.45 -9.77 -9.39
N ALA A 48 -8.24 -10.36 -9.54
CA ALA A 48 -7.42 -10.20 -10.73
C ALA A 48 -7.71 -11.24 -11.84
N GLY A 49 -8.57 -12.22 -11.64
CA GLY A 49 -8.93 -13.23 -12.62
C GLY A 49 -7.78 -14.15 -13.07
N ARG A 50 -6.73 -14.26 -12.26
CA ARG A 50 -5.49 -14.97 -12.62
C ARG A 50 -5.62 -16.49 -12.49
N ASP A 51 -4.86 -17.19 -13.30
CA ASP A 51 -4.71 -18.63 -13.18
C ASP A 51 -4.01 -19.03 -11.87
N PRO A 52 -4.62 -19.92 -11.05
CA PRO A 52 -4.03 -20.33 -9.76
C PRO A 52 -2.63 -20.94 -9.87
N ALA A 53 -2.33 -21.65 -10.97
CA ALA A 53 -1.02 -22.24 -11.15
C ALA A 53 0.05 -21.18 -11.42
N SER A 54 -0.28 -20.09 -12.14
CA SER A 54 0.62 -18.96 -12.30
C SER A 54 0.87 -18.25 -10.98
N VAL A 55 -0.17 -18.03 -10.19
CA VAL A 55 -0.06 -17.42 -8.85
C VAL A 55 0.87 -18.24 -7.93
N ALA A 56 0.72 -19.56 -7.95
CA ALA A 56 1.57 -20.46 -7.15
C ALA A 56 3.05 -20.35 -7.53
N ARG A 57 3.37 -20.21 -8.82
CA ARG A 57 4.76 -20.06 -9.30
C ARG A 57 5.34 -18.67 -9.05
N GLU A 58 4.54 -17.63 -9.25
CA GLU A 58 5.01 -16.26 -9.36
C GLU A 58 4.93 -15.49 -8.04
N GLU A 59 4.05 -15.89 -7.14
CA GLU A 59 3.80 -15.12 -5.90
C GLU A 59 3.79 -15.97 -4.61
N LEU A 60 3.59 -17.28 -4.71
CA LEU A 60 3.50 -18.16 -3.55
C LEU A 60 4.65 -19.18 -3.50
N SER A 61 5.69 -19.03 -4.31
CA SER A 61 6.88 -19.87 -4.21
C SER A 61 7.69 -19.52 -2.96
N PRO A 62 8.42 -20.49 -2.36
CA PRO A 62 9.20 -20.25 -1.14
C PRO A 62 10.25 -19.16 -1.30
N GLU A 63 10.88 -19.10 -2.48
CA GLU A 63 11.92 -18.13 -2.80
C GLU A 63 11.40 -16.68 -2.74
N LEU A 64 10.09 -16.50 -2.92
CA LEU A 64 9.43 -15.19 -2.90
C LEU A 64 8.91 -14.80 -1.53
N LEU A 65 8.77 -15.77 -0.63
CA LEU A 65 8.38 -15.56 0.76
C LEU A 65 9.57 -15.17 1.65
N ASP A 66 10.78 -15.39 1.17
CA ASP A 66 12.02 -15.01 1.85
C ASP A 66 12.19 -13.48 1.88
N SER A 67 11.47 -12.84 2.80
CA SER A 67 11.91 -11.54 3.29
C SER A 67 13.04 -11.73 4.27
N PRO A 68 14.18 -11.03 4.10
CA PRO A 68 15.22 -11.03 5.12
C PRO A 68 14.62 -10.43 6.39
N GLY A 69 14.40 -11.22 7.38
CA GLY A 69 13.95 -10.69 8.66
C GLY A 69 12.99 -11.49 9.48
N ASP A 70 12.46 -12.64 9.13
CA ASP A 70 11.80 -13.58 10.06
C ASP A 70 10.91 -14.66 9.40
N THR A 71 10.63 -14.54 8.13
CA THR A 71 9.77 -15.52 7.45
C THR A 71 10.56 -16.59 6.69
N GLY A 72 11.86 -16.48 6.61
CA GLY A 72 12.77 -17.20 5.72
C GLY A 72 12.92 -18.73 5.90
N ARG A 73 12.16 -19.33 6.80
CA ARG A 73 12.04 -20.79 6.90
C ARG A 73 10.59 -21.23 7.09
N LEU A 74 9.65 -20.43 6.58
CA LEU A 74 8.25 -20.73 6.72
C LEU A 74 7.87 -21.89 5.82
N VAL A 75 7.49 -22.95 6.46
CA VAL A 75 7.07 -24.18 5.80
C VAL A 75 5.80 -23.91 5.01
N ARG A 76 5.78 -24.25 3.72
CA ARG A 76 4.58 -24.15 2.88
C ARG A 76 3.36 -24.74 3.60
N PRO A 77 2.17 -24.17 3.41
CA PRO A 77 0.94 -24.79 3.89
C PRO A 77 0.86 -26.23 3.42
N LEU A 78 0.25 -27.10 4.23
CA LEU A 78 0.04 -28.50 3.88
C LEU A 78 -0.81 -28.64 2.62
N ARG A 79 -1.82 -27.76 2.49
CA ARG A 79 -2.76 -27.74 1.38
C ARG A 79 -3.35 -26.34 1.22
N THR A 80 -3.50 -25.93 -0.03
CA THR A 80 -4.30 -24.76 -0.42
C THR A 80 -5.44 -25.22 -1.32
N GLY A 81 -6.53 -24.45 -1.37
CA GLY A 81 -7.63 -24.75 -2.26
C GLY A 81 -8.52 -23.54 -2.52
N ILE A 82 -9.35 -23.68 -3.54
CA ILE A 82 -10.27 -22.67 -4.05
C ILE A 82 -11.66 -23.29 -4.10
N ASP A 83 -12.61 -22.68 -3.44
CA ASP A 83 -14.02 -22.94 -3.55
C ASP A 83 -14.63 -21.83 -4.41
N ARG A 84 -14.91 -22.14 -5.68
CA ARG A 84 -15.39 -21.16 -6.65
C ARG A 84 -16.85 -20.78 -6.43
N GLU A 85 -17.67 -21.71 -5.95
CA GLU A 85 -19.08 -21.48 -5.65
C GLU A 85 -19.24 -20.52 -4.48
N ALA A 86 -18.55 -20.78 -3.39
CA ALA A 86 -18.54 -19.91 -2.21
C ALA A 86 -17.60 -18.71 -2.34
N ARG A 87 -16.90 -18.54 -3.48
CA ARG A 87 -15.92 -17.47 -3.77
C ARG A 87 -14.93 -17.27 -2.62
N ARG A 88 -14.29 -18.34 -2.19
CA ARG A 88 -13.33 -18.35 -1.08
C ARG A 88 -12.12 -19.22 -1.37
N THR A 89 -11.06 -18.98 -0.62
CA THR A 89 -9.86 -19.81 -0.65
C THR A 89 -9.49 -20.25 0.75
N PHE A 90 -8.69 -21.29 0.85
CA PHE A 90 -8.19 -21.77 2.10
C PHE A 90 -6.72 -22.20 2.01
N ALA A 91 -6.03 -22.16 3.15
CA ALA A 91 -4.71 -22.74 3.33
C ALA A 91 -4.62 -23.40 4.71
N VAL A 92 -4.17 -24.65 4.73
CA VAL A 92 -3.98 -25.40 5.98
C VAL A 92 -2.56 -25.17 6.48
N PRO A 93 -2.37 -24.59 7.68
CA PRO A 93 -1.02 -24.39 8.24
C PRO A 93 -0.29 -25.71 8.43
N ARG A 94 1.05 -25.66 8.28
CA ARG A 94 1.93 -26.77 8.64
C ARG A 94 2.74 -26.36 9.87
N TYR A 95 2.69 -27.16 10.92
CA TYR A 95 3.48 -26.94 12.12
C TYR A 95 4.75 -27.79 12.07
N PRO A 96 5.95 -27.16 12.09
CA PRO A 96 7.22 -27.90 11.95
C PRO A 96 7.45 -28.93 13.06
N ASP A 97 6.97 -28.61 14.27
CA ASP A 97 7.21 -29.41 15.47
C ASP A 97 6.14 -30.49 15.71
N ASP A 98 5.07 -30.48 14.92
CA ASP A 98 4.01 -31.48 14.95
C ASP A 98 3.51 -31.80 13.53
N PRO A 99 4.11 -32.80 12.88
CA PRO A 99 3.73 -33.17 11.52
C PRO A 99 2.31 -33.74 11.42
N PHE A 100 1.70 -34.11 12.55
CA PHE A 100 0.33 -34.65 12.62
C PHE A 100 -0.70 -33.58 12.97
N PHE A 101 -0.28 -32.43 13.50
CA PHE A 101 -1.19 -31.36 13.82
C PHE A 101 -1.65 -30.64 12.55
N ARG A 102 -2.87 -30.91 12.16
CA ARG A 102 -3.55 -30.21 11.06
C ARG A 102 -4.37 -29.09 11.69
N GLY A 103 -3.71 -27.94 11.86
CA GLY A 103 -4.41 -26.73 12.34
C GLY A 103 -5.63 -26.41 11.49
N GLU A 104 -6.53 -25.62 12.06
CA GLU A 104 -7.71 -25.11 11.34
C GLU A 104 -7.30 -24.35 10.09
N PRO A 105 -7.99 -24.57 8.95
CA PRO A 105 -7.70 -23.85 7.73
C PRO A 105 -7.85 -22.34 7.91
N ARG A 106 -6.90 -21.60 7.36
CA ARG A 106 -7.05 -20.14 7.20
C ARG A 106 -7.90 -19.89 5.97
N LEU A 107 -8.91 -19.06 6.12
CA LEU A 107 -9.90 -18.77 5.09
C LEU A 107 -9.80 -17.32 4.64
N ALA A 108 -9.87 -17.09 3.32
CA ALA A 108 -10.14 -15.78 2.75
C ALA A 108 -11.39 -15.83 1.89
N VAL A 109 -12.24 -14.83 2.02
CA VAL A 109 -13.53 -14.75 1.32
C VAL A 109 -13.55 -13.53 0.41
N PHE A 110 -13.98 -13.73 -0.83
CA PHE A 110 -14.18 -12.62 -1.78
C PHE A 110 -15.52 -11.94 -1.49
N ARG A 111 -15.50 -10.63 -1.54
CA ARG A 111 -16.67 -9.76 -1.33
C ARG A 111 -16.77 -8.78 -2.48
N GLU A 112 -17.91 -8.78 -3.16
CA GLU A 112 -18.16 -7.89 -4.30
C GLU A 112 -17.90 -6.42 -3.93
N GLY A 113 -17.22 -5.68 -4.80
CA GLY A 113 -16.86 -4.27 -4.57
C GLY A 113 -15.77 -4.02 -3.53
N ARG A 114 -15.34 -5.04 -2.77
CA ARG A 114 -14.35 -4.91 -1.68
C ARG A 114 -13.05 -5.69 -1.90
N GLY A 115 -13.08 -6.76 -2.71
CA GLY A 115 -11.98 -7.70 -2.81
C GLY A 115 -12.03 -8.79 -1.75
N CYS A 116 -10.88 -9.28 -1.33
CA CYS A 116 -10.77 -10.41 -0.40
C CYS A 116 -10.52 -9.96 1.04
N THR A 117 -11.16 -10.66 1.96
CA THR A 117 -10.96 -10.47 3.41
C THR A 117 -10.49 -11.78 4.02
N LEU A 118 -9.34 -11.76 4.70
CA LEU A 118 -8.82 -12.88 5.46
C LEU A 118 -9.54 -12.97 6.81
N LEU A 119 -10.10 -14.16 7.12
CA LEU A 119 -10.84 -14.37 8.35
C LEU A 119 -9.93 -14.66 9.55
N PRO A 120 -10.40 -14.38 10.78
CA PRO A 120 -9.69 -14.79 12.00
C PRO A 120 -9.46 -16.31 12.03
N PRO A 121 -8.36 -16.79 12.68
CA PRO A 121 -8.14 -18.21 12.86
C PRO A 121 -9.33 -18.90 13.55
N GLY A 122 -9.64 -20.14 13.15
CA GLY A 122 -10.74 -20.92 13.72
C GLY A 122 -12.15 -20.46 13.37
N THR A 123 -12.28 -19.46 12.47
CA THR A 123 -13.60 -18.96 12.05
C THR A 123 -14.10 -19.77 10.86
N SER A 124 -15.29 -20.40 11.00
CA SER A 124 -15.96 -21.01 9.86
C SER A 124 -16.50 -19.94 8.88
N ALA A 125 -16.63 -20.29 7.61
CA ALA A 125 -17.16 -19.37 6.60
C ALA A 125 -18.58 -18.89 6.92
N ALA A 126 -19.42 -19.77 7.47
CA ALA A 126 -20.79 -19.41 7.89
C ALA A 126 -20.81 -18.41 9.07
N ALA A 127 -19.96 -18.66 10.08
CA ALA A 127 -19.83 -17.73 11.22
C ALA A 127 -19.21 -16.38 10.79
N ALA A 128 -18.33 -16.39 9.80
CA ALA A 128 -17.74 -15.16 9.27
C ALA A 128 -18.74 -14.31 8.50
N ALA A 129 -19.54 -14.92 7.63
CA ALA A 129 -20.52 -14.20 6.81
C ALA A 129 -21.49 -13.36 7.70
N ALA A 130 -21.81 -13.85 8.90
CA ALA A 130 -22.68 -13.16 9.84
C ALA A 130 -21.98 -12.02 10.62
N LYS A 131 -20.64 -11.98 10.66
CA LYS A 131 -19.88 -11.04 11.51
C LYS A 131 -19.10 -10.00 10.71
N LEU A 132 -18.88 -10.23 9.41
CA LEU A 132 -18.16 -9.26 8.58
C LEU A 132 -18.99 -7.97 8.42
N PRO A 133 -18.36 -6.79 8.55
CA PRO A 133 -19.05 -5.53 8.29
C PRO A 133 -19.70 -5.52 6.90
N PRO A 134 -20.87 -4.91 6.73
CA PRO A 134 -21.54 -4.85 5.44
C PRO A 134 -20.64 -4.17 4.39
N VAL A 135 -20.76 -4.61 3.13
CA VAL A 135 -20.14 -3.94 1.99
C VAL A 135 -21.23 -3.11 1.32
N PRO A 136 -21.02 -1.79 1.12
CA PRO A 136 -21.91 -1.00 0.30
C PRO A 136 -22.11 -1.64 -1.08
N ARG A 137 -23.33 -1.65 -1.58
CA ARG A 137 -23.59 -2.15 -2.93
C ARG A 137 -22.86 -1.27 -3.92
N TRP A 138 -22.00 -1.89 -4.72
CA TRP A 138 -21.25 -1.20 -5.75
C TRP A 138 -21.11 -2.12 -6.97
N SER A 139 -21.25 -1.53 -8.13
CA SER A 139 -20.93 -2.18 -9.41
C SER A 139 -20.02 -1.26 -10.20
N ALA A 140 -18.98 -1.82 -10.81
CA ALA A 140 -18.10 -1.04 -11.66
C ALA A 140 -18.90 -0.42 -12.81
N PRO A 141 -18.83 0.92 -13.00
CA PRO A 141 -19.37 1.51 -14.21
C PRO A 141 -18.67 0.95 -15.44
N ASP A 142 -19.43 0.74 -16.52
CA ASP A 142 -18.80 0.39 -17.80
C ASP A 142 -18.03 1.60 -18.35
N GLY A 143 -16.71 1.54 -18.19
CA GLY A 143 -15.78 2.56 -18.71
C GLY A 143 -15.37 2.35 -20.16
N SER A 144 -15.68 1.21 -20.79
CA SER A 144 -15.15 0.81 -22.10
C SER A 144 -15.47 1.80 -23.22
N ASN A 145 -16.66 2.39 -23.19
CA ASN A 145 -17.15 3.36 -24.19
C ASN A 145 -16.99 4.84 -23.78
N ARG A 146 -16.57 5.09 -22.55
CA ARG A 146 -16.30 6.45 -22.08
C ARG A 146 -14.92 6.91 -22.56
N PRO A 147 -14.75 8.19 -22.96
CA PRO A 147 -13.44 8.72 -23.35
C PRO A 147 -12.45 8.69 -22.18
N TRP A 148 -11.17 8.46 -22.48
CA TRP A 148 -10.08 8.69 -21.55
C TRP A 148 -10.02 10.17 -21.12
N PRO A 149 -9.78 10.51 -19.84
CA PRO A 149 -9.42 9.61 -18.73
C PRO A 149 -10.62 9.07 -17.91
N ASP A 150 -11.86 9.48 -18.16
CA ASP A 150 -13.05 9.04 -17.40
C ASP A 150 -13.48 7.60 -17.74
N GLY A 151 -12.97 7.08 -18.82
CA GLY A 151 -13.13 5.70 -19.25
C GLY A 151 -11.90 5.24 -20.02
N ASP A 152 -12.06 4.14 -20.77
CA ASP A 152 -10.94 3.44 -21.37
C ASP A 152 -10.81 3.61 -22.88
N ARG A 153 -11.76 4.32 -23.51
CA ARG A 153 -11.71 4.61 -24.93
C ARG A 153 -10.68 5.68 -25.24
N LEU A 154 -9.60 5.28 -25.88
CA LEU A 154 -8.54 6.21 -26.30
C LEU A 154 -8.98 7.06 -27.48
N PRO A 155 -8.52 8.33 -27.59
CA PRO A 155 -8.78 9.18 -28.73
C PRO A 155 -8.10 8.63 -29.99
N SER A 156 -8.77 8.70 -31.15
CA SER A 156 -8.22 8.30 -32.44
C SER A 156 -7.28 9.33 -33.08
N THR A 157 -7.15 10.51 -32.47
CA THR A 157 -6.28 11.57 -32.94
C THR A 157 -4.79 11.21 -32.86
N PRO A 158 -3.92 11.68 -33.75
CA PRO A 158 -2.47 11.43 -33.72
C PRO A 158 -1.86 11.83 -32.36
N LEU A 159 -0.78 11.20 -31.97
CA LEU A 159 -0.05 11.58 -30.77
C LEU A 159 0.47 13.03 -30.86
N PRO A 160 0.68 13.71 -29.71
CA PRO A 160 1.27 15.04 -29.69
C PRO A 160 2.61 15.05 -30.47
N PRO A 161 2.88 16.10 -31.30
CA PRO A 161 4.07 16.13 -32.15
C PRO A 161 5.40 16.21 -31.37
N GLU A 162 5.32 16.54 -30.07
CA GLU A 162 6.46 16.52 -29.16
C GLU A 162 6.91 15.09 -28.81
N VAL A 163 6.02 14.10 -28.96
CA VAL A 163 6.29 12.70 -28.61
C VAL A 163 6.87 11.97 -29.81
N ASP A 164 8.13 11.54 -29.70
CA ASP A 164 8.73 10.59 -30.61
C ASP A 164 8.18 9.18 -30.31
N SER A 165 7.11 8.83 -31.01
CA SER A 165 6.37 7.58 -30.76
C SER A 165 7.21 6.31 -30.98
N GLN A 166 8.14 6.34 -31.95
CA GLN A 166 8.99 5.19 -32.25
C GLN A 166 10.03 4.98 -31.15
N ARG A 167 10.70 6.06 -30.72
CA ARG A 167 11.65 5.98 -29.60
C ARG A 167 10.94 5.62 -28.29
N LEU A 168 9.78 6.21 -28.02
CA LEU A 168 9.00 5.90 -26.82
C LEU A 168 8.60 4.41 -26.80
N ALA A 169 8.12 3.88 -27.92
CA ALA A 169 7.78 2.45 -28.02
C ALA A 169 9.00 1.55 -27.75
N ALA A 170 10.19 1.92 -28.24
CA ALA A 170 11.43 1.20 -27.98
C ALA A 170 11.84 1.26 -26.50
N VAL A 171 11.74 2.44 -25.86
CA VAL A 171 12.00 2.61 -24.41
C VAL A 171 11.02 1.79 -23.59
N VAL A 172 9.73 1.82 -23.90
CA VAL A 172 8.72 1.01 -23.20
C VAL A 172 8.99 -0.48 -23.41
N ALA A 173 9.36 -0.90 -24.63
CA ALA A 173 9.72 -2.30 -24.91
C ALA A 173 10.92 -2.78 -24.09
N SER A 174 11.91 -1.90 -23.88
CA SER A 174 13.10 -2.23 -23.08
C SER A 174 12.80 -2.58 -21.63
N ALA A 175 11.68 -2.09 -21.06
CA ALA A 175 11.24 -2.43 -19.71
C ALA A 175 10.85 -3.91 -19.55
N PHE A 176 10.53 -4.60 -20.65
CA PHE A 176 10.14 -6.02 -20.68
C PHE A 176 11.30 -6.92 -21.11
N ALA A 177 12.45 -6.33 -21.46
CA ALA A 177 13.64 -7.06 -21.84
C ALA A 177 14.56 -7.27 -20.63
N GLY A 178 15.38 -8.32 -20.69
CA GLY A 178 16.34 -8.64 -19.65
C GLY A 178 16.02 -9.93 -18.88
N PRO A 179 16.94 -10.40 -18.05
CA PRO A 179 16.75 -11.63 -17.31
C PRO A 179 15.69 -11.43 -16.21
N ALA A 180 14.76 -12.37 -16.10
CA ALA A 180 13.73 -12.35 -15.04
C ALA A 180 14.31 -12.32 -13.61
N ALA A 181 15.58 -12.73 -13.45
CA ALA A 181 16.31 -12.64 -12.20
C ALA A 181 16.67 -11.21 -11.78
N SER A 182 16.54 -10.21 -12.67
CA SER A 182 16.82 -8.80 -12.35
C SER A 182 15.55 -7.99 -12.14
N HIS A 183 14.57 -8.17 -13.01
CA HIS A 183 13.27 -7.51 -12.95
C HIS A 183 12.25 -8.27 -13.82
N HIS A 184 10.97 -8.12 -13.49
CA HIS A 184 9.88 -8.76 -14.23
C HIS A 184 8.74 -7.75 -14.39
N THR A 185 8.78 -6.96 -15.47
CA THR A 185 7.75 -5.97 -15.79
C THR A 185 6.49 -6.63 -16.34
N LEU A 186 5.35 -6.26 -15.82
CA LEU A 186 4.03 -6.77 -16.22
C LEU A 186 3.20 -5.75 -16.99
N GLY A 187 3.36 -4.47 -16.67
CA GLY A 187 2.66 -3.39 -17.36
C GLY A 187 3.41 -2.07 -17.28
N VAL A 188 3.34 -1.30 -18.35
CA VAL A 188 3.83 0.08 -18.41
C VAL A 188 2.75 0.94 -19.05
N VAL A 189 2.45 2.10 -18.45
CA VAL A 189 1.58 3.14 -19.02
C VAL A 189 2.31 4.49 -18.91
N VAL A 190 2.31 5.26 -20.01
CA VAL A 190 2.90 6.61 -20.06
C VAL A 190 1.84 7.62 -20.47
N LEU A 191 1.67 8.66 -19.63
CA LEU A 191 0.86 9.81 -19.96
C LEU A 191 1.76 11.01 -20.28
N TYR A 192 1.33 11.81 -21.25
CA TYR A 192 1.87 13.14 -21.54
C TYR A 192 0.73 14.14 -21.63
N ARG A 193 0.74 15.17 -20.76
CA ARG A 193 -0.31 16.21 -20.66
C ARG A 193 -1.72 15.60 -20.57
N GLY A 194 -1.87 14.57 -19.71
CA GLY A 194 -3.14 13.88 -19.49
C GLY A 194 -3.53 12.85 -20.54
N ARG A 195 -2.83 12.81 -21.68
CA ARG A 195 -3.08 11.86 -22.76
C ARG A 195 -2.25 10.60 -22.60
N LEU A 196 -2.84 9.43 -22.77
CA LEU A 196 -2.12 8.16 -22.84
C LEU A 196 -1.36 8.09 -24.17
N VAL A 197 -0.01 8.07 -24.09
CA VAL A 197 0.88 8.10 -25.27
C VAL A 197 1.60 6.78 -25.51
N ALA A 198 1.70 5.92 -24.51
CA ALA A 198 2.19 4.55 -24.68
C ALA A 198 1.64 3.64 -23.57
N GLU A 199 1.34 2.40 -23.92
CA GLU A 199 1.09 1.33 -22.97
C GLU A 199 1.55 -0.01 -23.53
N ARG A 200 1.99 -0.90 -22.64
CA ARG A 200 2.39 -2.26 -22.98
C ARG A 200 2.19 -3.18 -21.77
N TYR A 201 1.80 -4.42 -22.06
CA TYR A 201 1.57 -5.45 -21.06
C TYR A 201 2.35 -6.72 -21.41
N ALA A 202 2.78 -7.47 -20.42
CA ALA A 202 3.39 -8.77 -20.58
C ALA A 202 2.35 -9.80 -21.08
N LYS A 203 2.81 -10.91 -21.68
CA LYS A 203 1.93 -11.99 -22.12
C LYS A 203 1.10 -12.52 -20.95
N GLY A 204 -0.22 -12.63 -21.14
CA GLY A 204 -1.17 -13.07 -20.11
C GLY A 204 -1.65 -11.95 -19.16
N TRP A 205 -1.17 -10.72 -19.36
CA TRP A 205 -1.58 -9.52 -18.62
C TRP A 205 -2.21 -8.53 -19.59
N GLY A 206 -3.08 -7.65 -19.08
CA GLY A 206 -3.81 -6.70 -19.94
C GLY A 206 -4.32 -5.51 -19.19
N VAL A 207 -5.06 -4.67 -19.91
CA VAL A 207 -5.61 -3.39 -19.43
C VAL A 207 -6.41 -3.55 -18.14
N TYR A 208 -7.17 -4.63 -18.02
CA TYR A 208 -8.08 -4.87 -16.90
C TYR A 208 -7.54 -5.86 -15.87
N THR A 209 -6.28 -6.31 -16.03
CA THR A 209 -5.68 -7.18 -15.02
C THR A 209 -5.20 -6.35 -13.84
N GLN A 210 -5.74 -6.62 -12.66
CA GLN A 210 -5.33 -5.96 -11.43
C GLN A 210 -4.01 -6.54 -10.91
N TYR A 211 -3.20 -5.66 -10.36
CA TYR A 211 -1.94 -5.96 -9.72
C TYR A 211 -2.03 -5.60 -8.25
N ARG A 212 -1.36 -6.35 -7.39
CA ARG A 212 -1.19 -5.92 -6.02
C ARG A 212 -0.22 -4.73 -5.98
N THR A 213 -0.72 -3.61 -5.51
CA THR A 213 0.04 -2.34 -5.54
C THR A 213 1.09 -2.23 -4.44
N TRP A 214 1.02 -3.10 -3.42
CA TRP A 214 1.88 -3.00 -2.25
C TRP A 214 1.86 -1.58 -1.68
N SER A 215 3.04 -1.04 -1.35
CA SER A 215 3.14 0.27 -0.70
C SER A 215 2.73 1.47 -1.56
N THR A 216 2.47 1.30 -2.87
CA THR A 216 1.80 2.33 -3.68
C THR A 216 0.44 2.71 -3.08
N ALA A 217 -0.23 1.80 -2.39
CA ALA A 217 -1.46 2.04 -1.64
C ALA A 217 -1.36 3.20 -0.62
N LYS A 218 -0.16 3.45 -0.07
CA LYS A 218 0.08 4.54 0.89
C LYS A 218 -0.20 5.92 0.30
N SER A 219 0.15 6.11 -0.97
CA SER A 219 -0.15 7.37 -1.66
C SER A 219 -1.66 7.55 -1.89
N ILE A 220 -2.41 6.44 -2.08
CA ILE A 220 -3.87 6.48 -2.11
C ILE A 220 -4.43 6.88 -0.73
N ALA A 221 -3.87 6.36 0.36
CA ALA A 221 -4.24 6.78 1.71
C ALA A 221 -3.98 8.27 1.93
N ASN A 222 -2.83 8.80 1.45
CA ASN A 222 -2.54 10.24 1.49
C ASN A 222 -3.64 11.05 0.80
N ALA A 223 -4.06 10.65 -0.41
CA ALA A 223 -5.11 11.36 -1.14
C ALA A 223 -6.45 11.35 -0.39
N LEU A 224 -6.83 10.22 0.21
CA LEU A 224 -8.05 10.11 1.02
C LEU A 224 -8.01 11.01 2.27
N ILE A 225 -6.86 11.10 2.94
CA ILE A 225 -6.68 12.07 4.05
C ILE A 225 -6.78 13.49 3.52
N GLY A 226 -6.20 13.78 2.34
CA GLY A 226 -6.32 15.07 1.68
C GLY A 226 -7.76 15.49 1.42
N VAL A 227 -8.61 14.56 0.99
CA VAL A 227 -10.05 14.82 0.83
C VAL A 227 -10.70 15.22 2.16
N LEU A 228 -10.38 14.53 3.27
CA LEU A 228 -10.94 14.86 4.59
C LEU A 228 -10.42 16.21 5.12
N VAL A 229 -9.17 16.55 4.84
CA VAL A 229 -8.62 17.87 5.15
C VAL A 229 -9.32 18.95 4.33
N GLY A 230 -9.53 18.72 3.03
CA GLY A 230 -10.26 19.65 2.16
C GLY A 230 -11.72 19.87 2.58
N ARG A 231 -12.32 18.86 3.23
CA ARG A 231 -13.68 18.95 3.82
C ARG A 231 -13.70 19.60 5.22
N GLY A 232 -12.53 19.97 5.78
CA GLY A 232 -12.43 20.49 7.14
C GLY A 232 -12.70 19.46 8.25
N MET A 233 -12.72 18.17 7.93
CA MET A 233 -12.96 17.08 8.89
C MET A 233 -11.70 16.65 9.64
N LEU A 234 -10.52 16.91 9.07
CA LEU A 234 -9.22 16.62 9.67
C LEU A 234 -8.28 17.81 9.49
N ASP A 235 -7.37 17.98 10.45
CA ASP A 235 -6.21 18.88 10.37
C ASP A 235 -4.95 18.07 10.62
N VAL A 236 -3.95 18.21 9.74
CA VAL A 236 -2.71 17.43 9.84
C VAL A 236 -1.80 17.87 10.99
N HIS A 237 -1.98 19.08 11.51
CA HIS A 237 -1.12 19.69 12.53
C HIS A 237 -1.61 19.50 13.97
N VAL A 238 -2.82 19.01 14.15
CA VAL A 238 -3.34 18.70 15.49
C VAL A 238 -3.16 17.22 15.82
N PRO A 239 -3.24 16.82 17.11
CA PRO A 239 -3.21 15.40 17.49
C PRO A 239 -4.19 14.54 16.70
N ALA A 240 -3.72 13.39 16.25
CA ALA A 240 -4.55 12.45 15.50
C ALA A 240 -5.73 11.96 16.37
N PRO A 241 -6.97 11.92 15.85
CA PRO A 241 -8.14 11.55 16.64
C PRO A 241 -8.21 10.02 16.87
N ILE A 242 -7.18 9.45 17.49
CA ILE A 242 -7.11 8.02 17.79
C ILE A 242 -7.69 7.78 19.18
N PRO A 243 -8.81 7.05 19.31
CA PRO A 243 -9.50 6.87 20.60
C PRO A 243 -8.68 6.18 21.66
N GLU A 244 -7.78 5.27 21.24
CA GLU A 244 -6.90 4.48 22.08
C GLU A 244 -5.86 5.36 22.82
N TRP A 245 -5.61 6.59 22.35
CA TRP A 245 -4.60 7.53 22.89
C TRP A 245 -5.19 8.71 23.68
N ARG A 246 -6.48 8.64 24.03
CA ARG A 246 -7.19 9.74 24.74
C ARG A 246 -6.79 9.92 26.20
N ASN A 247 -6.06 8.95 26.79
CA ASN A 247 -5.57 9.13 28.14
C ASN A 247 -4.55 10.30 28.15
N PRO A 248 -4.77 11.35 28.97
CA PRO A 248 -3.84 12.50 29.02
C PRO A 248 -2.41 12.16 29.41
N LEU A 249 -2.18 11.00 30.04
CA LEU A 249 -0.86 10.51 30.39
C LEU A 249 -0.21 9.67 29.29
N ASP A 250 -0.91 9.38 28.20
CA ASP A 250 -0.37 8.64 27.09
C ASP A 250 0.41 9.57 26.15
N PRO A 251 1.75 9.43 26.04
CA PRO A 251 2.54 10.31 25.19
C PRO A 251 2.22 10.17 23.68
N ARG A 252 1.55 9.08 23.28
CA ARG A 252 1.08 8.90 21.89
C ARG A 252 -0.02 9.88 21.51
N GLY A 253 -0.71 10.47 22.50
CA GLY A 253 -1.68 11.54 22.28
C GLY A 253 -1.09 12.80 21.63
N ALA A 254 0.24 12.95 21.59
CA ALA A 254 0.93 14.04 20.89
C ALA A 254 1.22 13.73 19.40
N ILE A 255 0.93 12.52 18.92
CA ILE A 255 1.13 12.14 17.51
C ILE A 255 0.09 12.85 16.65
N THR A 256 0.55 13.65 15.68
CA THR A 256 -0.29 14.34 14.70
C THR A 256 -0.46 13.51 13.44
N LEU A 257 -1.43 13.86 12.57
CA LEU A 257 -1.54 13.25 11.25
C LEU A 257 -0.32 13.57 10.36
N ASP A 258 0.33 14.74 10.53
CA ASP A 258 1.58 15.06 9.84
C ASP A 258 2.70 14.08 10.22
N HIS A 259 2.83 13.74 11.50
CA HIS A 259 3.78 12.73 11.95
C HIS A 259 3.52 11.36 11.28
N LEU A 260 2.27 10.92 11.19
CA LEU A 260 1.88 9.67 10.53
C LEU A 260 2.11 9.72 9.00
N LEU A 261 1.70 10.80 8.35
CA LEU A 261 1.89 11.01 6.91
C LEU A 261 3.37 10.99 6.52
N ARG A 262 4.25 11.54 7.36
CA ARG A 262 5.69 11.67 7.12
C ARG A 262 6.54 10.57 7.75
N MET A 263 5.92 9.49 8.25
CA MET A 263 6.65 8.35 8.84
C MET A 263 7.53 8.74 10.02
N SER A 264 7.06 9.65 10.86
CA SER A 264 7.77 10.17 12.03
C SER A 264 6.95 10.09 13.33
N SER A 265 6.01 9.15 13.41
CA SER A 265 5.18 8.95 14.61
C SER A 265 5.98 8.60 15.86
N GLY A 266 7.15 8.00 15.71
CA GLY A 266 7.96 7.47 16.81
C GLY A 266 7.46 6.13 17.35
N LEU A 267 6.40 5.56 16.80
CA LEU A 267 5.87 4.27 17.20
C LEU A 267 6.83 3.13 16.82
N GLN A 268 6.84 2.09 17.65
CA GLN A 268 7.52 0.86 17.30
C GLN A 268 6.83 0.24 16.08
N SER A 269 7.61 0.01 15.05
CA SER A 269 7.19 -0.80 13.90
C SER A 269 8.29 -1.79 13.61
N SER A 270 8.10 -3.05 13.95
CA SER A 270 9.06 -4.12 13.67
C SER A 270 8.61 -4.98 12.50
N GLY A 271 9.57 -5.63 11.84
CA GLY A 271 9.29 -6.51 10.71
C GLY A 271 8.35 -7.67 11.01
N SER A 272 8.37 -8.20 12.24
CA SER A 272 7.54 -9.34 12.67
C SER A 272 6.06 -9.02 12.89
N GLN A 273 5.71 -7.75 13.14
CA GLN A 273 4.32 -7.34 13.41
C GLN A 273 3.53 -7.09 12.13
N THR A 274 4.15 -6.57 11.08
CA THR A 274 3.49 -6.36 9.78
C THR A 274 2.87 -7.65 9.22
N PRO A 275 3.56 -8.82 9.23
CA PRO A 275 2.95 -10.07 8.81
C PRO A 275 1.72 -10.47 9.63
N LEU A 276 1.73 -10.28 10.96
CA LEU A 276 0.59 -10.58 11.81
C LEU A 276 -0.60 -9.67 11.49
N GLY A 277 -0.37 -8.37 11.38
CA GLY A 277 -1.40 -7.39 11.02
C GLY A 277 -2.04 -7.69 9.66
N TYR A 278 -1.24 -8.06 8.67
CA TYR A 278 -1.74 -8.30 7.31
C TYR A 278 -2.36 -9.66 7.09
N TRP A 279 -1.81 -10.71 7.72
CA TRP A 279 -2.20 -12.10 7.46
C TRP A 279 -2.55 -12.90 8.72
N GLY A 280 -2.61 -12.22 9.86
CA GLY A 280 -3.11 -12.79 11.10
C GLY A 280 -4.62 -12.92 11.15
N GLY A 281 -5.37 -12.11 10.39
CA GLY A 281 -6.83 -12.02 10.50
C GLY A 281 -7.27 -11.33 11.80
N ILE A 282 -6.48 -10.38 12.27
CA ILE A 282 -6.71 -9.58 13.48
C ILE A 282 -7.23 -8.18 13.11
N ASP A 283 -7.66 -7.41 14.12
CA ASP A 283 -7.94 -5.98 13.97
C ASP A 283 -6.63 -5.21 13.83
N ILE A 284 -6.26 -4.90 12.58
CA ILE A 284 -4.99 -4.23 12.28
C ILE A 284 -4.94 -2.80 12.82
N ALA A 285 -6.08 -2.12 12.94
CA ALA A 285 -6.13 -0.77 13.46
C ALA A 285 -5.90 -0.74 14.97
N ALA A 286 -6.54 -1.66 15.70
CA ALA A 286 -6.30 -1.84 17.12
C ALA A 286 -4.86 -2.27 17.42
N ASP A 287 -4.32 -3.20 16.62
CA ASP A 287 -2.94 -3.65 16.73
C ASP A 287 -1.96 -2.48 16.51
N ALA A 288 -2.14 -1.69 15.47
CA ALA A 288 -1.32 -0.51 15.20
C ALA A 288 -1.42 0.55 16.30
N ALA A 289 -2.63 0.79 16.84
CA ALA A 289 -2.84 1.74 17.92
C ALA A 289 -2.25 1.27 19.26
N SER A 290 -2.04 -0.03 19.44
CA SER A 290 -1.40 -0.62 20.63
C SER A 290 0.13 -0.49 20.63
N ALA A 291 0.74 -0.17 19.49
CA ALA A 291 2.18 -0.10 19.36
C ALA A 291 2.80 0.89 20.37
N PRO A 292 3.86 0.49 21.10
CA PRO A 292 4.53 1.37 22.04
C PRO A 292 5.33 2.46 21.34
N LEU A 293 5.58 3.58 22.04
CA LEU A 293 6.40 4.66 21.55
C LEU A 293 7.89 4.35 21.76
N GLU A 294 8.67 4.32 20.68
CA GLU A 294 10.15 4.14 20.73
C GLU A 294 10.90 5.47 20.82
N ARG A 295 10.33 6.54 20.25
CA ARG A 295 10.91 7.88 20.17
C ARG A 295 9.82 8.92 20.28
N ALA A 296 10.19 10.13 20.68
CA ALA A 296 9.24 11.23 20.65
C ALA A 296 8.73 11.48 19.21
N PRO A 297 7.43 11.80 19.05
CA PRO A 297 6.87 12.09 17.74
C PRO A 297 7.63 13.22 17.03
N GLY A 298 7.81 13.12 15.72
CA GLY A 298 8.49 14.12 14.91
C GLY A 298 10.02 14.17 15.03
N THR A 299 10.66 13.23 15.78
CA THR A 299 12.11 13.27 16.01
C THR A 299 12.91 12.31 15.15
N ARG A 300 12.29 11.28 14.59
CA ARG A 300 12.95 10.27 13.76
C ARG A 300 12.06 9.79 12.64
N TRP A 301 12.60 9.75 11.43
CA TRP A 301 11.96 9.08 10.31
C TRP A 301 12.19 7.57 10.41
N LYS A 302 11.11 6.80 10.26
CA LYS A 302 11.16 5.34 10.16
C LYS A 302 9.98 4.85 9.32
N TYR A 303 10.26 4.27 8.17
CA TYR A 303 9.21 3.72 7.31
C TYR A 303 8.34 2.72 8.07
N SER A 304 7.04 2.99 8.16
CA SER A 304 6.10 2.27 9.01
C SER A 304 4.79 1.99 8.27
N ASN A 305 4.35 0.73 8.29
CA ASN A 305 3.02 0.38 7.79
C ASN A 305 1.92 0.84 8.76
N TYR A 306 2.19 0.82 10.05
CA TYR A 306 1.25 1.23 11.10
C TYR A 306 0.89 2.71 10.99
N ASP A 307 1.81 3.58 10.62
CA ASP A 307 1.52 4.99 10.42
C ASP A 307 0.40 5.19 9.40
N THR A 308 0.44 4.44 8.29
CA THR A 308 -0.63 4.49 7.27
C THR A 308 -1.95 3.88 7.77
N ILE A 309 -1.91 2.80 8.52
CA ILE A 309 -3.11 2.19 9.11
C ILE A 309 -3.79 3.16 10.07
N LEU A 310 -3.01 3.88 10.88
CA LEU A 310 -3.51 4.87 11.82
C LEU A 310 -4.11 6.10 11.14
N LEU A 311 -3.63 6.50 9.95
CA LEU A 311 -4.32 7.51 9.13
C LEU A 311 -5.75 7.07 8.80
N LEU A 312 -5.94 5.79 8.42
CA LEU A 312 -7.27 5.26 8.12
C LEU A 312 -8.11 5.04 9.39
N ARG A 313 -7.47 4.73 10.52
CA ARG A 313 -8.15 4.71 11.83
C ARG A 313 -8.72 6.09 12.16
N ALA A 314 -7.93 7.15 11.98
CA ALA A 314 -8.38 8.54 12.16
C ALA A 314 -9.53 8.90 11.22
N ALA A 315 -9.44 8.52 9.93
CA ALA A 315 -10.51 8.72 8.97
C ALA A 315 -11.81 8.02 9.40
N ARG A 316 -11.73 6.77 9.88
CA ARG A 316 -12.87 6.00 10.36
C ARG A 316 -13.55 6.66 11.56
N VAL A 317 -12.77 7.26 12.46
CA VAL A 317 -13.28 7.95 13.65
C VAL A 317 -14.14 9.17 13.28
N VAL A 318 -13.69 9.97 12.30
CA VAL A 318 -14.41 11.19 11.91
C VAL A 318 -15.59 10.92 10.98
N LEU A 319 -15.55 9.82 10.22
CA LEU A 319 -16.59 9.43 9.29
C LEU A 319 -17.69 8.57 9.93
N GLY A 320 -17.35 7.77 10.93
CA GLY A 320 -18.18 6.66 11.39
C GLY A 320 -18.10 5.44 10.45
N ASP A 321 -18.55 4.28 10.90
CA ASP A 321 -18.36 2.99 10.22
C ASP A 321 -19.04 2.91 8.85
N GLU A 322 -20.25 3.42 8.72
CA GLU A 322 -21.05 3.35 7.49
C GLU A 322 -20.42 4.20 6.39
N ALA A 323 -20.17 5.50 6.66
CA ALA A 323 -19.56 6.38 5.68
C ALA A 323 -18.11 5.94 5.35
N TYR A 324 -17.35 5.47 6.35
CA TYR A 324 -16.01 4.94 6.13
C TYR A 324 -16.00 3.75 5.18
N ALA A 325 -16.99 2.88 5.24
CA ALA A 325 -17.07 1.71 4.37
C ALA A 325 -17.20 2.09 2.87
N ALA A 326 -17.87 3.19 2.53
CA ALA A 326 -18.01 3.67 1.15
C ALA A 326 -16.91 4.67 0.74
N PHE A 327 -16.24 5.27 1.71
CA PHE A 327 -15.40 6.45 1.54
C PHE A 327 -14.34 6.38 0.44
N PRO A 328 -13.51 5.33 0.29
CA PRO A 328 -12.51 5.30 -0.77
C PRO A 328 -13.11 5.38 -2.18
N ARG A 329 -14.27 4.76 -2.38
CA ARG A 329 -14.99 4.79 -3.65
C ARG A 329 -15.58 6.18 -3.92
N GLU A 330 -16.45 6.62 -3.03
CA GLU A 330 -17.22 7.85 -3.21
C GLU A 330 -16.37 9.12 -3.18
N ALA A 331 -15.32 9.11 -2.38
CA ALA A 331 -14.47 10.28 -2.20
C ALA A 331 -13.37 10.43 -3.24
N LEU A 332 -12.90 9.33 -3.81
CA LEU A 332 -11.72 9.34 -4.68
C LEU A 332 -11.88 8.43 -5.89
N LEU A 333 -11.97 7.10 -5.70
CA LEU A 333 -11.74 6.16 -6.78
C LEU A 333 -12.75 6.31 -7.93
N ASP A 334 -14.03 6.38 -7.63
CA ASP A 334 -15.09 6.49 -8.65
C ASP A 334 -15.10 7.89 -9.29
N ARG A 335 -14.67 8.91 -8.56
CA ARG A 335 -14.60 10.28 -9.06
C ARG A 335 -13.52 10.50 -10.12
N ILE A 336 -12.46 9.71 -10.06
CA ILE A 336 -11.34 9.79 -11.02
C ILE A 336 -11.26 8.57 -11.95
N GLY A 337 -12.34 7.80 -12.05
CA GLY A 337 -12.44 6.67 -12.98
C GLY A 337 -11.59 5.45 -12.64
N MET A 338 -11.17 5.28 -11.39
CA MET A 338 -10.41 4.11 -10.91
C MET A 338 -11.32 2.91 -10.60
N TYR A 339 -12.13 2.50 -11.58
CA TYR A 339 -13.17 1.49 -11.40
C TYR A 339 -12.63 0.07 -11.18
N HIS A 340 -11.40 -0.19 -11.57
CA HIS A 340 -10.73 -1.49 -11.42
C HIS A 340 -9.73 -1.51 -10.25
N THR A 341 -9.94 -0.62 -9.26
CA THR A 341 -9.11 -0.53 -8.04
C THR A 341 -9.90 -1.01 -6.83
N PHE A 342 -9.35 -2.00 -6.11
CA PHE A 342 -10.00 -2.68 -4.99
C PHE A 342 -9.14 -2.55 -3.72
N PRO A 343 -9.46 -1.60 -2.83
CA PRO A 343 -8.85 -1.56 -1.50
C PRO A 343 -9.48 -2.62 -0.60
N GLU A 344 -8.65 -3.55 -0.10
CA GLU A 344 -9.09 -4.66 0.74
C GLU A 344 -9.11 -4.26 2.23
N THR A 345 -9.88 -5.00 3.02
CA THR A 345 -10.03 -4.77 4.45
C THR A 345 -9.66 -6.00 5.26
N ASP A 346 -9.31 -5.77 6.52
CA ASP A 346 -9.33 -6.81 7.54
C ASP A 346 -10.77 -7.27 7.86
N PRO A 347 -10.96 -8.31 8.70
CA PRO A 347 -12.30 -8.80 9.05
C PRO A 347 -13.12 -7.84 9.93
N PHE A 348 -12.50 -6.78 10.44
CA PHE A 348 -13.15 -5.72 11.22
C PHE A 348 -13.54 -4.49 10.38
N GLY A 349 -13.25 -4.53 9.08
CA GLY A 349 -13.59 -3.48 8.12
C GLY A 349 -12.55 -2.37 8.00
N ASN A 350 -11.40 -2.49 8.64
CA ASN A 350 -10.32 -1.52 8.48
C ASN A 350 -9.65 -1.70 7.12
N TYR A 351 -9.56 -0.64 6.31
CA TYR A 351 -8.81 -0.65 5.06
C TYR A 351 -7.31 -0.82 5.30
N ILE A 352 -6.69 -1.76 4.59
CA ILE A 352 -5.25 -2.04 4.69
C ILE A 352 -4.51 -1.27 3.59
N LEU A 353 -4.69 0.07 3.56
CA LEU A 353 -4.10 0.95 2.55
C LEU A 353 -2.58 1.18 2.71
N SER A 354 -1.95 0.46 3.60
CA SER A 354 -0.49 0.39 3.63
C SER A 354 0.08 -0.60 2.60
N SER A 355 -0.77 -1.52 2.05
CA SER A 355 -0.31 -2.58 1.15
C SER A 355 -1.39 -3.28 0.31
N GLN A 356 -2.61 -3.46 0.84
CA GLN A 356 -3.58 -4.40 0.23
C GLN A 356 -4.57 -3.67 -0.66
N VAL A 357 -4.08 -3.21 -1.81
CA VAL A 357 -4.89 -2.65 -2.89
C VAL A 357 -4.53 -3.38 -4.17
N TYR A 358 -5.54 -3.78 -4.92
CA TYR A 358 -5.39 -4.28 -6.28
C TYR A 358 -5.84 -3.20 -7.26
N SER A 359 -5.03 -2.91 -8.28
CA SER A 359 -5.31 -1.83 -9.23
C SER A 359 -4.75 -2.16 -10.60
N THR A 360 -5.31 -1.58 -11.65
CA THR A 360 -4.75 -1.67 -13.01
C THR A 360 -3.73 -0.57 -13.26
N PRO A 361 -2.80 -0.75 -14.22
CA PRO A 361 -1.87 0.32 -14.60
C PRO A 361 -2.56 1.59 -15.10
N ARG A 362 -3.70 1.47 -15.79
CA ARG A 362 -4.48 2.65 -16.21
C ARG A 362 -5.11 3.39 -15.04
N ASP A 363 -5.62 2.67 -14.03
CA ASP A 363 -6.14 3.31 -12.82
C ASP A 363 -5.03 4.03 -12.05
N LEU A 364 -3.85 3.40 -11.94
CA LEU A 364 -2.69 4.08 -11.34
C LEU A 364 -2.24 5.29 -12.15
N ALA A 365 -2.39 5.27 -13.48
CA ALA A 365 -2.11 6.43 -14.33
C ALA A 365 -3.12 7.56 -14.09
N ARG A 366 -4.42 7.26 -13.89
CA ARG A 366 -5.43 8.24 -13.45
C ARG A 366 -5.08 8.86 -12.11
N PHE A 367 -4.63 8.02 -11.17
CA PHE A 367 -4.16 8.49 -9.87
C PHE A 367 -2.95 9.44 -10.01
N GLY A 368 -1.97 9.08 -10.82
CA GLY A 368 -0.85 9.96 -11.15
C GLY A 368 -1.29 11.26 -11.83
N LEU A 369 -2.28 11.20 -12.72
CA LEU A 369 -2.84 12.38 -13.41
C LEU A 369 -3.55 13.33 -12.43
N LEU A 370 -4.26 12.84 -11.44
CA LEU A 370 -4.83 13.67 -10.37
C LEU A 370 -3.75 14.50 -9.68
N PHE A 371 -2.61 13.89 -9.34
CA PHE A 371 -1.48 14.57 -8.70
C PHE A 371 -0.75 15.51 -9.69
N LEU A 372 -0.63 15.13 -10.96
CA LEU A 372 -0.09 16.01 -12.00
C LEU A 372 -0.91 17.29 -12.16
N ASN A 373 -2.22 17.21 -12.01
CA ASN A 373 -3.17 18.32 -12.12
C ASN A 373 -3.45 19.00 -10.77
N ASP A 374 -2.54 18.93 -9.82
CA ASP A 374 -2.66 19.54 -8.48
C ASP A 374 -4.01 19.25 -7.80
N GLY A 375 -4.45 17.99 -7.88
CA GLY A 375 -5.69 17.53 -7.22
C GLY A 375 -6.98 17.93 -7.91
N VAL A 376 -6.92 18.42 -9.15
CA VAL A 376 -8.10 18.77 -9.95
C VAL A 376 -8.40 17.66 -10.97
N TRP A 377 -9.67 17.26 -11.06
CA TRP A 377 -10.17 16.29 -12.04
C TRP A 377 -11.39 16.84 -12.75
N ASN A 378 -11.32 16.95 -14.08
CA ASN A 378 -12.40 17.49 -14.93
C ASN A 378 -12.95 18.86 -14.44
N GLY A 379 -12.07 19.73 -13.97
CA GLY A 379 -12.44 21.03 -13.42
C GLY A 379 -12.94 21.02 -11.98
N GLU A 380 -13.14 19.83 -11.38
CA GLU A 380 -13.51 19.68 -9.98
C GLU A 380 -12.27 19.46 -9.09
N ARG A 381 -12.18 20.20 -7.99
CA ARG A 381 -11.11 20.01 -7.01
C ARG A 381 -11.43 18.83 -6.09
N ILE A 382 -10.65 17.77 -6.22
CA ILE A 382 -10.73 16.57 -5.40
C ILE A 382 -9.85 16.68 -4.15
N LEU A 383 -8.60 17.14 -4.33
CA LEU A 383 -7.66 17.38 -3.23
C LEU A 383 -7.59 18.89 -2.95
N PRO A 384 -7.45 19.32 -1.70
CA PRO A 384 -7.39 20.75 -1.38
C PRO A 384 -6.17 21.41 -2.05
N GLU A 385 -6.28 22.71 -2.29
CA GLU A 385 -5.17 23.50 -2.81
C GLU A 385 -3.94 23.36 -1.92
N GLY A 386 -2.76 23.22 -2.53
CA GLY A 386 -1.50 23.02 -1.85
C GLY A 386 -1.26 21.60 -1.31
N TRP A 387 -2.23 20.66 -1.42
CA TRP A 387 -2.06 19.30 -0.90
C TRP A 387 -0.95 18.53 -1.62
N VAL A 388 -0.83 18.68 -2.95
CA VAL A 388 0.25 18.04 -3.71
C VAL A 388 1.60 18.60 -3.28
N ALA A 389 1.74 19.93 -3.16
CA ALA A 389 2.95 20.56 -2.66
C ALA A 389 3.30 20.12 -1.21
N TYR A 390 2.29 20.01 -0.32
CA TYR A 390 2.45 19.45 1.00
C TYR A 390 2.96 18.01 0.95
N SER A 391 2.34 17.19 0.12
CA SER A 391 2.64 15.75 0.01
C SER A 391 4.03 15.46 -0.53
N THR A 392 4.54 16.33 -1.41
CA THR A 392 5.84 16.18 -2.09
C THR A 392 6.95 17.01 -1.48
N ARG A 393 6.70 17.70 -0.37
CA ARG A 393 7.74 18.38 0.39
C ARG A 393 8.53 17.40 1.24
N GLN A 394 9.86 17.48 1.18
CA GLN A 394 10.78 16.63 1.96
C GLN A 394 10.40 16.58 3.44
N ALA A 395 10.26 15.37 3.99
CA ALA A 395 10.02 15.17 5.41
C ALA A 395 11.25 15.62 6.22
N PRO A 396 11.07 16.45 7.26
CA PRO A 396 12.20 17.07 7.97
C PRO A 396 13.18 16.07 8.61
N THR A 397 12.68 14.90 9.00
CA THR A 397 13.45 13.89 9.73
C THR A 397 14.02 12.78 8.83
N GLN A 398 13.78 12.84 7.51
CA GLN A 398 14.33 11.89 6.56
C GLN A 398 15.50 12.52 5.80
N ASP A 399 16.69 11.90 5.89
CA ASP A 399 17.85 12.27 5.10
C ASP A 399 17.93 11.40 3.83
N PRO A 400 17.78 11.98 2.62
CA PRO A 400 17.90 11.23 1.38
C PRO A 400 19.26 10.53 1.21
N ARG A 401 20.32 11.12 1.79
CA ARG A 401 21.69 10.55 1.74
C ARG A 401 21.83 9.26 2.54
N SER A 402 20.87 8.96 3.44
CA SER A 402 20.84 7.70 4.18
C SER A 402 20.44 6.49 3.32
N ARG A 403 20.00 6.72 2.06
CA ARG A 403 19.56 5.69 1.12
C ARG A 403 20.51 5.58 -0.06
N SER A 404 20.73 4.37 -0.52
CA SER A 404 21.60 4.08 -1.68
C SER A 404 21.04 4.62 -3.00
N ASP A 405 19.69 4.77 -3.11
CA ASP A 405 19.04 5.36 -4.29
C ASP A 405 18.95 6.89 -4.24
N GLY A 406 19.28 7.51 -3.10
CA GLY A 406 19.22 8.95 -2.90
C GLY A 406 17.80 9.54 -2.84
N TRP A 407 16.77 8.69 -2.74
CA TRP A 407 15.39 9.16 -2.72
C TRP A 407 15.03 9.81 -1.39
N GLY A 408 14.36 10.96 -1.48
CA GLY A 408 13.70 11.60 -0.35
C GLY A 408 12.34 10.99 -0.05
N TYR A 409 11.71 11.47 1.02
CA TYR A 409 10.34 11.08 1.39
C TYR A 409 9.52 12.33 1.77
N GLY A 410 8.32 12.39 1.24
CA GLY A 410 7.34 13.42 1.57
C GLY A 410 6.28 12.90 2.56
N ALA A 411 5.02 13.12 2.25
CA ALA A 411 3.88 12.57 2.99
C ALA A 411 3.30 11.38 2.18
N GLN A 412 3.75 10.16 2.45
CA GLN A 412 3.40 8.91 1.75
C GLN A 412 3.80 8.89 0.26
N TRP A 413 4.78 9.71 -0.13
CA TRP A 413 5.37 9.77 -1.46
C TRP A 413 6.88 9.74 -1.39
N TRP A 414 7.53 9.03 -2.31
CA TRP A 414 8.97 9.05 -2.51
C TRP A 414 9.35 10.19 -3.46
N LEU A 415 10.46 10.86 -3.17
CA LEU A 415 10.96 11.98 -3.98
C LEU A 415 12.20 11.52 -4.74
N LEU A 416 12.13 11.52 -6.08
CA LEU A 416 13.22 11.04 -6.94
C LEU A 416 14.23 12.15 -7.29
N GLY A 417 13.99 13.35 -6.85
CA GLY A 417 14.77 14.57 -7.12
C GLY A 417 13.91 15.80 -6.86
N THR A 418 14.29 16.91 -7.46
CA THR A 418 13.62 18.21 -7.25
C THR A 418 12.29 18.35 -7.99
N ASP A 419 12.06 17.56 -9.04
CA ASP A 419 10.91 17.73 -9.95
C ASP A 419 10.17 16.41 -10.23
N SER A 420 10.45 15.36 -9.47
CA SER A 420 9.74 14.11 -9.68
C SER A 420 9.52 13.38 -8.36
N TYR A 421 8.35 12.79 -8.25
CA TYR A 421 7.95 11.97 -7.11
C TYR A 421 7.21 10.71 -7.57
N THR A 422 7.23 9.68 -6.74
CA THR A 422 6.63 8.40 -7.08
C THR A 422 5.93 7.76 -5.88
N SER A 423 4.79 7.15 -6.12
CA SER A 423 4.35 6.06 -5.26
C SER A 423 5.19 4.83 -5.60
N ALA A 424 5.70 4.13 -4.58
CA ALA A 424 6.54 2.97 -4.78
C ALA A 424 6.07 1.79 -3.92
N GLY A 425 5.89 0.65 -4.55
CA GLY A 425 5.50 -0.60 -3.92
C GLY A 425 6.50 -1.73 -4.18
N ARG A 426 6.53 -2.68 -3.25
CA ARG A 426 7.36 -3.87 -3.34
C ARG A 426 7.21 -4.55 -4.70
N ARG A 427 8.26 -5.23 -5.17
CA ARG A 427 8.29 -5.97 -6.43
C ARG A 427 8.04 -5.10 -7.67
N GLY A 428 8.37 -3.79 -7.60
CA GLY A 428 8.41 -2.92 -8.77
C GLY A 428 7.09 -2.28 -9.17
N GLN A 429 6.27 -1.86 -8.21
CA GLN A 429 5.08 -1.06 -8.46
C GLN A 429 5.43 0.42 -8.36
N PHE A 430 5.28 1.18 -9.44
CA PHE A 430 5.61 2.61 -9.46
C PHE A 430 4.54 3.42 -10.18
N THR A 431 4.20 4.58 -9.62
CA THR A 431 3.47 5.65 -10.31
C THR A 431 4.26 6.93 -10.13
N THR A 432 5.04 7.29 -11.13
CA THR A 432 5.93 8.45 -11.10
C THR A 432 5.30 9.61 -11.83
N VAL A 433 5.32 10.78 -11.20
CA VAL A 433 4.82 12.04 -11.73
C VAL A 433 5.99 13.00 -11.92
N VAL A 434 6.06 13.66 -13.07
CA VAL A 434 7.05 14.69 -13.42
C VAL A 434 6.33 15.97 -13.85
N PRO A 435 5.98 16.86 -12.89
CA PRO A 435 5.12 18.01 -13.13
C PRO A 435 5.62 18.95 -14.21
N SER A 436 6.90 19.37 -14.18
CA SER A 436 7.46 20.31 -15.17
C SER A 436 7.43 19.78 -16.61
N ARG A 437 7.29 18.46 -16.78
CA ARG A 437 7.24 17.80 -18.10
C ARG A 437 5.82 17.38 -18.48
N GLY A 438 4.84 17.48 -17.57
CA GLY A 438 3.47 17.01 -17.80
C GLY A 438 3.40 15.50 -18.01
N VAL A 439 4.27 14.71 -17.36
CA VAL A 439 4.43 13.27 -17.61
C VAL A 439 4.04 12.45 -16.37
N VAL A 440 3.32 11.36 -16.64
CA VAL A 440 3.12 10.28 -15.65
C VAL A 440 3.65 8.97 -16.23
N VAL A 441 4.44 8.23 -15.45
CA VAL A 441 4.98 6.92 -15.84
C VAL A 441 4.56 5.89 -14.80
N VAL A 442 3.72 4.96 -15.20
CA VAL A 442 3.34 3.79 -14.39
C VAL A 442 4.13 2.58 -14.84
N ARG A 443 4.66 1.86 -13.89
CA ARG A 443 5.24 0.53 -14.09
C ARG A 443 4.72 -0.42 -13.02
N THR A 444 4.26 -1.59 -13.43
CA THR A 444 3.89 -2.69 -12.52
C THR A 444 4.78 -3.89 -12.78
N GLY A 445 5.13 -4.63 -11.74
CA GLY A 445 6.06 -5.73 -11.85
C GLY A 445 5.82 -6.85 -10.84
N LEU A 446 6.55 -7.95 -11.05
CA LEU A 446 6.76 -9.06 -10.12
C LEU A 446 8.27 -9.28 -9.93
N ASP A 447 8.99 -8.21 -9.67
CA ASP A 447 10.43 -8.25 -9.51
C ASP A 447 10.84 -9.23 -8.40
N PRO A 448 11.96 -9.93 -8.54
CA PRO A 448 12.58 -10.64 -7.43
C PRO A 448 13.03 -9.65 -6.35
N GLU A 449 13.26 -10.14 -5.15
CA GLU A 449 13.77 -9.34 -4.04
C GLU A 449 15.25 -9.71 -3.74
N PRO A 450 16.13 -8.73 -3.66
CA PRO A 450 15.92 -7.31 -3.95
C PRO A 450 15.77 -7.02 -5.45
N SER A 451 14.84 -6.13 -5.79
CA SER A 451 14.67 -5.67 -7.17
C SER A 451 15.91 -4.89 -7.64
N ARG A 452 16.31 -5.13 -8.90
CA ARG A 452 17.37 -4.37 -9.58
C ARG A 452 16.81 -3.37 -10.60
N TRP A 453 15.51 -3.10 -10.54
CA TRP A 453 14.88 -2.13 -11.42
C TRP A 453 15.31 -0.70 -11.08
N ASP A 454 15.76 0.03 -12.10
CA ASP A 454 16.10 1.45 -12.00
C ASP A 454 14.92 2.30 -12.50
N GLN A 455 14.06 2.72 -11.59
CA GLN A 455 12.91 3.56 -11.92
C GLN A 455 13.32 4.96 -12.39
N SER A 456 14.31 5.57 -11.74
CA SER A 456 14.78 6.91 -12.10
C SER A 456 15.36 6.95 -13.49
N GLY A 457 16.23 5.99 -13.84
CA GLY A 457 16.79 5.86 -15.17
C GLY A 457 15.75 5.52 -16.24
N PHE A 458 14.74 4.70 -15.90
CA PHE A 458 13.64 4.43 -16.84
C PHE A 458 12.84 5.69 -17.16
N VAL A 459 12.46 6.46 -16.13
CA VAL A 459 11.75 7.73 -16.30
C VAL A 459 12.59 8.71 -17.13
N ALA A 460 13.89 8.83 -16.86
CA ALA A 460 14.78 9.69 -17.63
C ALA A 460 14.76 9.33 -19.13
N ARG A 461 14.86 8.03 -19.47
CA ARG A 461 14.79 7.58 -20.88
C ARG A 461 13.42 7.89 -21.52
N VAL A 462 12.31 7.77 -20.77
CA VAL A 462 10.98 8.18 -21.26
C VAL A 462 10.98 9.68 -21.57
N LEU A 463 11.50 10.52 -20.68
CA LEU A 463 11.55 11.98 -20.87
C LEU A 463 12.38 12.40 -22.08
N GLU A 464 13.44 11.65 -22.44
CA GLU A 464 14.23 11.90 -23.66
C GLU A 464 13.45 11.69 -24.96
N THR A 465 12.35 10.95 -24.94
CA THR A 465 11.49 10.72 -26.10
C THR A 465 10.44 11.83 -26.31
N ILE A 466 10.37 12.80 -25.40
CA ILE A 466 9.40 13.89 -25.42
C ILE A 466 10.19 15.20 -25.52
N ARG A 467 10.04 15.93 -26.62
CA ARG A 467 10.69 17.26 -26.82
C ARG A 467 10.18 18.27 -25.79
N ARG A 468 11.05 19.20 -25.42
CA ARG A 468 10.70 20.33 -24.54
C ARG A 468 9.88 21.36 -25.25
#